data_946e9d00b88f6b1be7e9fc49f55fe498
#
_entry.id   946e9d00b88f6b1be7e9fc49f55fe498
#
_cell.length_a   1.000
_cell.length_b   1.000
_cell.length_c   1.000
_cell.angle_alpha   90.00
_cell.angle_beta   90.00
_cell.angle_gamma   90.00
#
_symmetry.space_group_name_H-M   'P 1'
#
loop_
_entity.id
_entity.type
_entity.pdbx_description
1 polymer ?
#
loop_
_entity_poly.entity_id
_entity_poly.type
_entity_poly.pdbx_seq_one_letter_code
_entity_poly.pdbx_strand_id
1 'polypeptide(L)'
;MTTENTPMQYLTFMLGDEVFAMDISTVREIIQHATMTVVPLMPNFVRGVINLRGSVVPVIDLQSRFGRSLAVAGKKTCVIIFDASRDGEKMELGLMVDAVSEVIDIPAADIEPPPQFGASIQREFIRGMGKVGGAFIVILEPEQALNIDDMVLNSEKTIAA
;
A
#
# COMPACT_ATOMS: atom_id res chain seq x y z
N MET A 1 -9.95 28.69 -10.47
CA MET A 1 -9.62 28.02 -9.23
C MET A 1 -8.63 26.90 -9.49
N THR A 2 -7.44 27.06 -9.01
CA THR A 2 -6.40 26.07 -9.24
C THR A 2 -6.45 25.00 -8.16
N THR A 3 -6.43 23.74 -8.57
CA THR A 3 -6.40 22.62 -7.65
C THR A 3 -5.04 22.43 -6.98
N GLU A 4 -4.03 23.17 -7.44
CA GLU A 4 -2.65 23.04 -6.97
C GLU A 4 -2.46 23.37 -5.50
N ASN A 5 -3.26 24.29 -4.95
CA ASN A 5 -3.16 24.72 -3.55
C ASN A 5 -4.22 24.07 -2.66
N THR A 6 -5.04 23.17 -3.21
CA THR A 6 -6.06 22.49 -2.40
C THR A 6 -5.38 21.39 -1.60
N PRO A 7 -5.49 21.40 -0.27
CA PRO A 7 -4.90 20.32 0.51
C PRO A 7 -5.57 18.99 0.17
N MET A 8 -4.78 17.97 -0.05
CA MET A 8 -5.29 16.62 -0.23
C MET A 8 -5.11 15.87 1.08
N GLN A 9 -6.04 14.98 1.36
CA GLN A 9 -6.01 14.19 2.57
C GLN A 9 -5.35 12.84 2.31
N TYR A 10 -4.48 12.46 3.22
CA TYR A 10 -3.74 11.20 3.13
C TYR A 10 -3.89 10.41 4.42
N LEU A 11 -4.12 9.11 4.26
CA LEU A 11 -4.11 8.21 5.40
C LEU A 11 -2.67 7.81 5.68
N THR A 12 -2.20 8.02 6.90
CA THR A 12 -0.85 7.60 7.29
C THR A 12 -0.91 6.28 8.03
N PHE A 13 0.10 5.46 7.78
CA PHE A 13 0.20 4.14 8.40
C PHE A 13 1.66 3.76 8.55
N MET A 14 1.91 2.76 9.38
CA MET A 14 3.25 2.28 9.68
C MET A 14 3.54 0.97 8.97
N LEU A 15 4.73 0.89 8.38
CA LEU A 15 5.31 -0.34 7.88
C LEU A 15 6.70 -0.45 8.50
N GLY A 16 6.84 -1.36 9.45
CA GLY A 16 8.04 -1.38 10.28
C GLY A 16 8.13 -0.09 11.08
N ASP A 17 9.27 0.56 11.03
CA ASP A 17 9.49 1.82 11.74
C ASP A 17 9.28 3.06 10.88
N GLU A 18 8.77 2.88 9.67
CA GLU A 18 8.60 3.98 8.72
C GLU A 18 7.14 4.36 8.54
N VAL A 19 6.91 5.65 8.35
CA VAL A 19 5.57 6.19 8.10
C VAL A 19 5.36 6.32 6.60
N PHE A 20 4.26 5.76 6.13
CA PHE A 20 3.84 5.86 4.74
C PHE A 20 2.46 6.52 4.68
N ALA A 21 2.09 6.95 3.51
CA ALA A 21 0.77 7.57 3.30
C ALA A 21 0.16 7.14 1.98
N MET A 22 -1.14 7.19 1.88
CA MET A 22 -1.85 6.97 0.63
C MET A 22 -3.06 7.91 0.57
N ASP A 23 -3.46 8.28 -0.64
CA ASP A 23 -4.60 9.16 -0.86
C ASP A 23 -5.85 8.56 -0.23
N ILE A 24 -6.50 9.32 0.66
CA ILE A 24 -7.68 8.83 1.37
C ILE A 24 -8.83 8.50 0.43
N SER A 25 -8.88 9.12 -0.74
CA SER A 25 -9.95 8.86 -1.70
C SER A 25 -9.93 7.44 -2.26
N THR A 26 -8.79 6.75 -2.17
CA THR A 26 -8.67 5.36 -2.63
C THR A 26 -9.04 4.36 -1.54
N VAL A 27 -9.10 4.81 -0.29
CA VAL A 27 -9.38 3.92 0.85
C VAL A 27 -10.86 3.69 0.99
N ARG A 28 -11.26 2.43 1.06
CA ARG A 28 -12.68 2.05 1.22
C ARG A 28 -13.02 1.70 2.66
N GLU A 29 -12.12 0.98 3.33
CA GLU A 29 -12.41 0.48 4.66
C GLU A 29 -11.10 0.10 5.36
N ILE A 30 -11.10 0.16 6.67
CA ILE A 30 -9.98 -0.29 7.49
C ILE A 30 -10.50 -1.37 8.41
N ILE A 31 -9.90 -2.55 8.36
CA ILE A 31 -10.36 -3.71 9.13
C ILE A 31 -9.30 -4.09 10.16
N GLN A 32 -9.71 -4.08 11.42
CA GLN A 32 -8.86 -4.58 12.51
C GLN A 32 -9.17 -6.06 12.72
N HIS A 33 -8.13 -6.82 13.05
CA HIS A 33 -8.29 -8.24 13.37
C HIS A 33 -8.97 -9.04 12.26
N ALA A 34 -8.59 -8.76 11.01
CA ALA A 34 -9.15 -9.48 9.87
C ALA A 34 -8.75 -10.95 9.92
N THR A 35 -9.73 -11.82 9.66
CA THR A 35 -9.47 -13.26 9.54
C THR A 35 -9.06 -13.56 8.11
N MET A 36 -7.85 -14.01 7.93
CA MET A 36 -7.31 -14.33 6.61
C MET A 36 -7.25 -15.82 6.38
N THR A 37 -7.59 -16.23 5.16
CA THR A 37 -7.42 -17.59 4.70
C THR A 37 -6.17 -17.64 3.82
N VAL A 38 -5.22 -18.48 4.18
CA VAL A 38 -3.99 -18.65 3.40
C VAL A 38 -4.32 -19.44 2.15
N VAL A 39 -3.91 -18.93 1.00
CA VAL A 39 -4.12 -19.58 -0.28
C VAL A 39 -2.80 -20.22 -0.74
N PRO A 40 -2.77 -21.54 -0.98
CA PRO A 40 -1.55 -22.18 -1.45
C PRO A 40 -1.12 -21.67 -2.81
N LEU A 41 0.19 -21.76 -3.07
CA LEU A 41 0.79 -21.43 -4.36
C LEU A 41 0.71 -19.97 -4.76
N MET A 42 0.41 -19.08 -3.80
CA MET A 42 0.45 -17.65 -4.03
C MET A 42 1.83 -17.10 -3.66
N PRO A 43 2.25 -15.99 -4.27
CA PRO A 43 3.51 -15.35 -3.89
C PRO A 43 3.53 -14.96 -2.41
N ASN A 44 4.72 -14.91 -1.83
CA ASN A 44 4.88 -14.62 -0.39
C ASN A 44 4.28 -13.27 0.03
N PHE A 45 4.26 -12.28 -0.86
CA PHE A 45 3.69 -10.99 -0.52
C PHE A 45 2.16 -10.99 -0.45
N VAL A 46 1.51 -12.05 -0.94
CA VAL A 46 0.08 -12.23 -0.73
C VAL A 46 -0.09 -13.05 0.55
N ARG A 47 -0.50 -12.40 1.63
CA ARG A 47 -0.63 -13.04 2.93
C ARG A 47 -1.81 -13.98 3.02
N GLY A 48 -2.81 -13.75 2.19
CA GLY A 48 -4.02 -14.56 2.16
C GLY A 48 -5.15 -13.78 1.55
N VAL A 49 -6.36 -14.25 1.76
CA VAL A 49 -7.57 -13.58 1.29
C VAL A 49 -8.53 -13.41 2.45
N ILE A 50 -9.34 -12.36 2.39
CA ILE A 50 -10.44 -12.16 3.34
C ILE A 50 -11.76 -12.17 2.59
N ASN A 51 -12.82 -12.55 3.32
CA ASN A 51 -14.16 -12.47 2.78
C ASN A 51 -14.75 -11.13 3.21
N LEU A 52 -15.01 -10.27 2.23
CA LEU A 52 -15.57 -8.96 2.47
C LEU A 52 -16.92 -8.90 1.77
N ARG A 53 -17.99 -9.04 2.53
CA ARG A 53 -19.37 -9.02 2.00
C ARG A 53 -19.59 -9.98 0.84
N GLY A 54 -19.03 -11.19 0.96
CA GLY A 54 -19.15 -12.22 -0.07
C GLY A 54 -18.11 -12.15 -1.19
N SER A 55 -17.28 -11.13 -1.19
CA SER A 55 -16.19 -10.99 -2.17
C SER A 55 -14.88 -11.45 -1.56
N VAL A 56 -14.07 -12.11 -2.38
CA VAL A 56 -12.73 -12.54 -1.97
C VAL A 56 -11.75 -11.42 -2.27
N VAL A 57 -11.09 -10.91 -1.23
CA VAL A 57 -10.16 -9.78 -1.36
C VAL A 57 -8.75 -10.25 -0.97
N PRO A 58 -7.79 -10.20 -1.91
CA PRO A 58 -6.41 -10.54 -1.59
C PRO A 58 -5.78 -9.51 -0.65
N VAL A 59 -4.98 -9.97 0.30
CA VAL A 59 -4.27 -9.11 1.25
C VAL A 59 -2.79 -9.17 0.97
N ILE A 60 -2.20 -8.02 0.73
CA ILE A 60 -0.81 -7.86 0.32
C ILE A 60 0.03 -7.33 1.47
N ASP A 61 1.23 -7.87 1.62
CA ASP A 61 2.23 -7.41 2.56
C ASP A 61 3.28 -6.60 1.78
N LEU A 62 3.23 -5.28 1.91
CA LEU A 62 4.18 -4.41 1.20
C LEU A 62 5.61 -4.58 1.67
N GLN A 63 5.84 -4.96 2.91
CA GLN A 63 7.21 -5.16 3.39
C GLN A 63 7.90 -6.26 2.58
N SER A 64 7.18 -7.34 2.31
CA SER A 64 7.68 -8.40 1.46
C SER A 64 7.87 -7.92 0.01
N ARG A 65 6.93 -7.11 -0.47
CA ARG A 65 7.00 -6.56 -1.84
C ARG A 65 8.20 -5.64 -2.02
N PHE A 66 8.62 -4.95 -0.96
CA PHE A 66 9.80 -4.07 -0.98
C PHE A 66 11.10 -4.83 -0.72
N GLY A 67 11.07 -6.15 -0.66
CA GLY A 67 12.26 -6.96 -0.42
C GLY A 67 12.63 -7.07 1.05
N ARG A 68 11.74 -6.70 1.95
CA ARG A 68 11.93 -6.83 3.38
C ARG A 68 11.33 -8.14 3.88
N SER A 69 11.60 -8.48 5.12
CA SER A 69 10.98 -9.63 5.76
C SER A 69 9.47 -9.45 5.86
N LEU A 70 8.74 -10.59 5.87
CA LEU A 70 7.30 -10.55 6.04
C LEU A 70 6.92 -9.87 7.35
N ALA A 71 5.84 -9.10 7.32
CA ALA A 71 5.33 -8.44 8.51
C ALA A 71 4.80 -9.48 9.51
N VAL A 72 5.03 -9.22 10.79
CA VAL A 72 4.51 -10.05 11.87
C VAL A 72 3.26 -9.36 12.41
N ALA A 73 2.14 -10.10 12.42
CA ALA A 73 0.88 -9.56 12.91
C ALA A 73 0.99 -9.21 14.40
N GLY A 74 0.53 -8.01 14.75
CA GLY A 74 0.52 -7.52 16.11
C GLY A 74 -0.86 -7.00 16.50
N LYS A 75 -0.95 -6.40 17.67
CA LYS A 75 -2.23 -5.90 18.20
C LYS A 75 -2.82 -4.75 17.37
N LYS A 76 -1.96 -3.97 16.73
CA LYS A 76 -2.38 -2.81 15.93
C LYS A 76 -2.44 -3.09 14.45
N THR A 77 -2.15 -4.31 14.03
CA THR A 77 -2.19 -4.69 12.63
C THR A 77 -3.58 -4.50 12.05
N CYS A 78 -3.64 -3.83 10.92
CA CYS A 78 -4.88 -3.57 10.20
C CYS A 78 -4.73 -3.95 8.74
N VAL A 79 -5.86 -4.15 8.08
CA VAL A 79 -5.91 -4.31 6.62
C VAL A 79 -6.65 -3.10 6.07
N ILE A 80 -5.98 -2.35 5.20
CA ILE A 80 -6.59 -1.22 4.51
C ILE A 80 -7.16 -1.74 3.18
N ILE A 81 -8.47 -1.65 3.03
CA ILE A 81 -9.14 -2.03 1.79
C ILE A 81 -9.17 -0.81 0.87
N PHE A 82 -8.68 -0.96 -0.34
CA PHE A 82 -8.62 0.14 -1.29
C PHE A 82 -9.02 -0.32 -2.68
N ASP A 83 -9.41 0.66 -3.50
CA ASP A 83 -9.79 0.41 -4.89
C ASP A 83 -8.56 0.35 -5.78
N ALA A 84 -8.53 -0.65 -6.65
CA ALA A 84 -7.53 -0.78 -7.68
C ALA A 84 -8.21 -1.03 -9.02
N SER A 85 -7.47 -0.85 -10.11
CA SER A 85 -7.94 -1.15 -11.46
C SER A 85 -7.11 -2.26 -12.06
N ARG A 86 -7.78 -3.17 -12.74
CA ARG A 86 -7.13 -4.24 -13.49
C ARG A 86 -7.85 -4.37 -14.83
N ASP A 87 -7.14 -4.07 -15.92
CA ASP A 87 -7.70 -4.15 -17.29
C ASP A 87 -9.01 -3.36 -17.42
N GLY A 88 -9.08 -2.19 -16.78
CA GLY A 88 -10.26 -1.34 -16.82
C GLY A 88 -11.35 -1.73 -15.84
N GLU A 89 -11.21 -2.84 -15.15
CA GLU A 89 -12.16 -3.28 -14.14
C GLU A 89 -11.72 -2.89 -12.74
N LYS A 90 -12.65 -2.45 -11.92
CA LYS A 90 -12.38 -2.12 -10.53
C LYS A 90 -12.34 -3.38 -9.70
N MET A 91 -11.37 -3.44 -8.81
CA MET A 91 -11.27 -4.51 -7.84
C MET A 91 -10.85 -3.94 -6.51
N GLU A 92 -11.13 -4.68 -5.44
CA GLU A 92 -10.68 -4.31 -4.12
C GLU A 92 -9.47 -5.13 -3.72
N LEU A 93 -8.50 -4.48 -3.10
CA LEU A 93 -7.32 -5.14 -2.56
C LEU A 93 -7.15 -4.73 -1.11
N GLY A 94 -6.52 -5.58 -0.34
CA GLY A 94 -6.19 -5.29 1.05
C GLY A 94 -4.69 -5.08 1.19
N LEU A 95 -4.32 -4.11 1.99
CA LEU A 95 -2.93 -3.84 2.36
C LEU A 95 -2.77 -4.07 3.85
N MET A 96 -1.94 -5.04 4.21
CA MET A 96 -1.64 -5.30 5.62
C MET A 96 -0.61 -4.29 6.11
N VAL A 97 -0.94 -3.57 7.15
CA VAL A 97 -0.05 -2.56 7.74
C VAL A 97 0.11 -2.83 9.24
N ASP A 98 1.22 -2.37 9.81
CA ASP A 98 1.49 -2.61 11.23
C ASP A 98 0.60 -1.78 12.13
N ALA A 99 0.24 -0.59 11.68
CA ALA A 99 -0.69 0.28 12.40
C ALA A 99 -1.18 1.37 11.45
N VAL A 100 -2.40 1.82 11.68
CA VAL A 100 -2.94 3.02 11.01
C VAL A 100 -2.79 4.17 12.00
N SER A 101 -2.27 5.30 11.53
CA SER A 101 -2.01 6.45 12.40
C SER A 101 -3.15 7.46 12.34
N GLU A 102 -3.19 8.27 11.28
CA GLU A 102 -4.17 9.35 11.20
C GLU A 102 -4.35 9.80 9.75
N VAL A 103 -5.36 10.62 9.52
CA VAL A 103 -5.55 11.29 8.24
C VAL A 103 -4.98 12.69 8.36
N ILE A 104 -4.09 13.07 7.44
CA ILE A 104 -3.46 14.38 7.47
C ILE A 104 -3.65 15.09 6.13
N ASP A 105 -3.55 16.41 6.16
CA ASP A 105 -3.58 17.22 4.96
C ASP A 105 -2.15 17.50 4.51
N ILE A 106 -1.85 17.26 3.24
CA ILE A 106 -0.55 17.60 2.67
C ILE A 106 -0.81 18.44 1.43
N PRO A 107 -0.47 19.74 1.47
CA PRO A 107 -0.63 20.58 0.27
C PRO A 107 0.28 20.10 -0.85
N ALA A 108 -0.19 20.26 -2.09
CA ALA A 108 0.60 19.86 -3.26
C ALA A 108 1.98 20.51 -3.26
N ALA A 109 2.10 21.73 -2.77
CA ALA A 109 3.37 22.44 -2.69
C ALA A 109 4.38 21.77 -1.76
N ASP A 110 3.92 20.95 -0.83
CA ASP A 110 4.77 20.24 0.13
C ASP A 110 5.10 18.82 -0.32
N ILE A 111 4.73 18.45 -1.54
CA ILE A 111 5.03 17.13 -2.09
C ILE A 111 6.14 17.26 -3.12
N GLU A 112 7.23 16.54 -2.88
CA GLU A 112 8.38 16.53 -3.78
C GLU A 112 8.40 15.23 -4.57
N PRO A 113 9.03 15.21 -5.74
CA PRO A 113 9.16 13.99 -6.53
C PRO A 113 9.98 12.93 -5.78
N PRO A 114 9.78 11.64 -6.09
CA PRO A 114 10.52 10.58 -5.42
C PRO A 114 12.02 10.67 -5.72
N PRO A 115 12.85 10.27 -4.77
CA PRO A 115 14.30 10.30 -4.96
C PRO A 115 14.74 9.30 -6.04
N GLN A 116 15.87 9.62 -6.71
CA GLN A 116 16.38 8.79 -7.80
C GLN A 116 17.52 7.87 -7.41
N PHE A 117 17.93 7.88 -6.16
CA PHE A 117 19.04 7.04 -5.73
C PHE A 117 18.51 5.71 -5.15
N GLY A 118 19.36 4.71 -5.14
CA GLY A 118 19.01 3.34 -4.79
C GLY A 118 18.37 3.16 -3.45
N ALA A 119 17.07 3.29 -3.41
CA ALA A 119 16.26 2.97 -2.26
C ALA A 119 15.81 1.51 -2.36
N SER A 120 15.49 0.90 -1.22
CA SER A 120 14.93 -0.44 -1.20
C SER A 120 13.54 -0.48 -1.84
N ILE A 121 12.92 0.68 -2.02
CA ILE A 121 11.60 0.82 -2.63
C ILE A 121 11.80 1.36 -4.04
N GLN A 122 11.20 0.71 -5.02
CA GLN A 122 11.30 1.14 -6.41
C GLN A 122 10.56 2.46 -6.61
N ARG A 123 11.14 3.33 -7.44
CA ARG A 123 10.64 4.67 -7.65
C ARG A 123 9.19 4.72 -8.14
N GLU A 124 8.79 3.79 -9.00
CA GLU A 124 7.44 3.75 -9.53
C GLU A 124 6.38 3.44 -8.48
N PHE A 125 6.79 2.93 -7.31
CA PHE A 125 5.86 2.66 -6.21
C PHE A 125 5.60 3.91 -5.38
N ILE A 126 6.37 4.96 -5.58
CA ILE A 126 6.30 6.18 -4.79
C ILE A 126 5.69 7.28 -5.63
N ARG A 127 4.57 7.81 -5.17
CA ARG A 127 3.93 8.96 -5.82
C ARG A 127 4.71 10.25 -5.56
N GLY A 128 5.25 10.37 -4.35
CA GLY A 128 6.01 11.52 -3.96
C GLY A 128 6.44 11.43 -2.50
N MET A 129 7.15 12.47 -2.07
CA MET A 129 7.58 12.61 -0.69
C MET A 129 6.88 13.80 -0.08
N GLY A 130 6.02 13.59 0.90
CA GLY A 130 5.32 14.66 1.59
C GLY A 130 6.15 15.22 2.72
N LYS A 131 6.27 16.54 2.76
CA LYS A 131 7.01 17.22 3.83
C LYS A 131 6.04 17.61 4.94
N VAL A 132 6.20 17.00 6.09
CA VAL A 132 5.29 17.19 7.23
C VAL A 132 6.12 17.36 8.50
N GLY A 133 5.99 18.52 9.13
CA GLY A 133 6.66 18.78 10.41
C GLY A 133 8.16 18.62 10.36
N GLY A 134 8.80 18.96 9.24
CA GLY A 134 10.25 18.84 9.09
C GLY A 134 10.74 17.45 8.70
N ALA A 135 9.84 16.49 8.57
CA ALA A 135 10.18 15.13 8.16
C ALA A 135 9.50 14.81 6.83
N PHE A 136 10.00 13.79 6.15
CA PHE A 136 9.39 13.32 4.90
C PHE A 136 8.58 12.05 5.15
N ILE A 137 7.41 11.96 4.50
CA ILE A 137 6.56 10.78 4.52
C ILE A 137 6.47 10.28 3.08
N VAL A 138 6.69 8.98 2.89
CA VAL A 138 6.59 8.36 1.57
C VAL A 138 5.12 8.21 1.21
N ILE A 139 4.70 8.86 0.11
CA ILE A 139 3.34 8.72 -0.42
C ILE A 139 3.37 7.65 -1.49
N LEU A 140 2.64 6.57 -1.26
CA LEU A 140 2.62 5.43 -2.17
C LEU A 140 1.67 5.69 -3.33
N GLU A 141 2.03 5.12 -4.48
CA GLU A 141 1.14 5.03 -5.63
C GLU A 141 0.50 3.64 -5.60
N PRO A 142 -0.74 3.50 -5.10
CA PRO A 142 -1.31 2.17 -4.86
C PRO A 142 -1.40 1.30 -6.11
N GLU A 143 -1.74 1.88 -7.24
CA GLU A 143 -1.89 1.12 -8.48
C GLU A 143 -0.58 0.47 -8.91
N GLN A 144 0.53 1.16 -8.74
CA GLN A 144 1.85 0.64 -9.12
C GLN A 144 2.43 -0.27 -8.05
N ALA A 145 2.35 0.15 -6.79
CA ALA A 145 2.93 -0.60 -5.69
C ALA A 145 2.21 -1.92 -5.45
N LEU A 146 0.91 -1.95 -5.75
CA LEU A 146 0.02 -3.06 -5.43
C LEU A 146 -0.58 -3.71 -6.66
N ASN A 147 0.11 -3.62 -7.80
CA ASN A 147 -0.32 -4.26 -9.03
C ASN A 147 -0.08 -5.76 -8.93
N ILE A 148 -1.15 -6.51 -8.74
CA ILE A 148 -1.10 -7.96 -8.54
C ILE A 148 -0.55 -8.69 -9.77
N ASP A 149 -0.91 -8.24 -10.96
CA ASP A 149 -0.44 -8.89 -12.19
C ASP A 149 1.08 -8.84 -12.30
N ASP A 150 1.64 -7.68 -12.04
CA ASP A 150 3.07 -7.46 -12.05
C ASP A 150 3.76 -8.34 -11.00
N MET A 151 3.19 -8.40 -9.82
CA MET A 151 3.72 -9.20 -8.72
C MET A 151 3.70 -10.69 -9.05
N VAL A 152 2.60 -11.18 -9.61
CA VAL A 152 2.46 -12.58 -9.98
C VAL A 152 3.43 -12.95 -11.09
N LEU A 153 3.55 -12.13 -12.12
CA LEU A 153 4.50 -12.36 -13.21
C LEU A 153 5.94 -12.43 -12.72
N ASN A 154 6.32 -11.53 -11.84
CA ASN A 154 7.66 -11.53 -11.26
C ASN A 154 7.91 -12.78 -10.44
N SER A 155 6.92 -13.24 -9.70
CA SER A 155 7.03 -14.48 -8.92
C SER A 155 7.13 -15.71 -9.81
N GLU A 156 6.35 -15.77 -10.87
CA GLU A 156 6.40 -16.86 -11.84
C GLU A 156 7.75 -16.94 -12.53
N LYS A 157 8.33 -15.82 -12.90
CA LYS A 157 9.67 -15.78 -13.48
C LYS A 157 10.72 -16.31 -12.52
N THR A 158 10.58 -15.99 -11.25
CA THR A 158 11.50 -16.49 -10.23
C THR A 158 11.37 -17.98 -10.04
N ILE A 159 10.15 -18.48 -10.08
CA ILE A 159 9.88 -19.93 -9.92
C ILE A 159 10.34 -20.71 -11.16
N ALA A 160 10.14 -20.14 -12.33
CA ALA A 160 10.51 -20.79 -13.60
C ALA A 160 12.02 -20.87 -13.83
N ALA A 161 12.78 -20.09 -13.12
CA ALA A 161 14.23 -20.14 -13.18
C ALA A 161 14.76 -21.24 -12.28
#